data_f93df6e40d5fe1b5cf7d65271a3397b9
#
_entry.id   f93df6e40d5fe1b5cf7d65271a3397b9
#
_cell.length_a   1.000
_cell.length_b   1.000
_cell.length_c   1.000
_cell.angle_alpha   90.00
_cell.angle_beta   90.00
_cell.angle_gamma   90.00
#
_symmetry.space_group_name_H-M   'P 1'
#
loop_
_entity.id
_entity.type
_entity.pdbx_description
1 polymer ?
#
loop_
_entity_poly.entity_id
_entity_poly.type
_entity_poly.pdbx_seq_one_letter_code
_entity_poly.pdbx_strand_id
1 'polypeptide(L)'
;MLGARLKITVYERQHRSALLDLTCCSRWVHKHLDWHETGQWLDGGMGQVLLAWNDDKLEGYIGLSEPIAGWSWIRLLGIRDGTMPGMVVRELCEAAEFRCAEQGISNIVILMTTNWLPAYFRERGFSHEEDLITMAHIGLQLPPAPTVSARIRRAQEPDVAAMAAIDRLAFDAPWQLADYDMRQAFRTATSATVATLDDEAVAYQLSTRQEEIGHLARLAVHPAHRRKRIASALLHQMLTESKRRNLTELSVNTQLGNWQSQRLYERYGFYRNGYDIELWRKQIR
;
A
#
# COMPACT_ATOMS: atom_id res chain seq x y z
N MET A 1 -33.80 18.32 13.94
CA MET A 1 -33.48 18.85 12.61
C MET A 1 -33.03 17.67 11.76
N LEU A 2 -33.79 17.30 10.72
CA LEU A 2 -33.38 16.33 9.71
C LEU A 2 -32.09 16.89 9.06
N GLY A 3 -30.95 16.24 9.32
CA GLY A 3 -29.67 16.68 8.73
C GLY A 3 -29.79 16.68 7.20
N ALA A 4 -29.39 17.76 6.56
CA ALA A 4 -29.35 17.85 5.11
C ALA A 4 -28.50 16.67 4.57
N ARG A 5 -29.08 15.87 3.69
CA ARG A 5 -28.39 14.76 3.02
C ARG A 5 -27.32 15.35 2.11
N LEU A 6 -26.07 14.86 2.23
CA LEU A 6 -24.98 15.33 1.38
C LEU A 6 -25.20 14.88 -0.07
N LYS A 7 -24.91 15.76 -1.02
CA LYS A 7 -24.90 15.40 -2.44
C LYS A 7 -23.60 14.65 -2.74
N ILE A 8 -23.73 13.41 -3.20
CA ILE A 8 -22.57 12.62 -3.61
C ILE A 8 -22.37 12.71 -5.12
N THR A 9 -21.16 13.06 -5.53
CA THR A 9 -20.76 13.11 -6.95
C THR A 9 -19.47 12.33 -7.18
N VAL A 10 -19.22 11.94 -8.42
CA VAL A 10 -17.92 11.39 -8.84
C VAL A 10 -16.93 12.54 -9.03
N TYR A 11 -15.68 12.30 -8.68
CA TYR A 11 -14.59 13.24 -8.93
C TYR A 11 -14.40 13.48 -10.43
N GLU A 12 -14.22 14.75 -10.76
CA GLU A 12 -13.77 15.21 -12.06
C GLU A 12 -12.60 16.17 -11.88
N ARG A 13 -11.79 16.37 -12.93
CA ARG A 13 -10.58 17.19 -12.84
C ARG A 13 -10.81 18.62 -12.34
N GLN A 14 -11.98 19.20 -12.58
CA GLN A 14 -12.37 20.51 -12.04
C GLN A 14 -12.42 20.54 -10.51
N HIS A 15 -12.63 19.40 -9.85
CA HIS A 15 -12.72 19.30 -8.39
C HIS A 15 -11.33 19.16 -7.71
N ARG A 16 -10.24 19.06 -8.53
CA ARG A 16 -8.89 18.75 -8.05
C ARG A 16 -8.39 19.71 -6.96
N SER A 17 -8.53 21.03 -7.20
CA SER A 17 -8.06 22.03 -6.24
C SER A 17 -8.79 21.89 -4.90
N ALA A 18 -10.13 21.83 -4.93
CA ALA A 18 -10.94 21.71 -3.71
C ALA A 18 -10.59 20.46 -2.90
N LEU A 19 -10.31 19.31 -3.58
CA LEU A 19 -9.92 18.08 -2.91
C LEU A 19 -8.50 18.20 -2.31
N LEU A 20 -7.53 18.73 -3.04
CA LEU A 20 -6.17 18.90 -2.54
C LEU A 20 -6.11 19.90 -1.39
N ASP A 21 -6.86 20.99 -1.45
CA ASP A 21 -6.99 21.96 -0.36
C ASP A 21 -7.56 21.32 0.90
N LEU A 22 -8.62 20.50 0.76
CA LEU A 22 -9.16 19.75 1.89
C LEU A 22 -8.13 18.75 2.45
N THR A 23 -7.42 18.04 1.58
CA THR A 23 -6.37 17.08 1.98
C THR A 23 -5.23 17.75 2.76
N CYS A 24 -4.85 18.96 2.36
CA CYS A 24 -3.75 19.69 2.98
C CYS A 24 -4.15 20.35 4.31
N CYS A 25 -5.41 20.85 4.40
CA CYS A 25 -5.83 21.73 5.48
C CYS A 25 -6.65 21.05 6.58
N SER A 26 -7.06 19.77 6.39
CA SER A 26 -7.91 19.06 7.35
C SER A 26 -7.13 18.09 8.21
N ARG A 27 -7.49 17.98 9.48
CA ARG A 27 -6.98 16.97 10.42
C ARG A 27 -7.56 15.56 10.20
N TRP A 28 -8.71 15.47 9.53
CA TRP A 28 -9.42 14.23 9.28
C TRP A 28 -9.06 13.66 7.90
N VAL A 29 -7.79 13.30 7.72
CA VAL A 29 -7.30 12.76 6.45
C VAL A 29 -6.66 11.40 6.67
N HIS A 30 -7.07 10.44 5.87
CA HIS A 30 -6.40 9.16 5.65
C HIS A 30 -5.83 9.13 4.24
N LYS A 31 -4.57 8.78 4.14
CA LYS A 31 -3.85 8.60 2.86
C LYS A 31 -2.99 7.35 2.90
N HIS A 32 -3.25 6.44 1.98
CA HIS A 32 -2.49 5.21 1.78
C HIS A 32 -2.32 4.97 0.27
N LEU A 33 -1.43 5.74 -0.35
CA LEU A 33 -1.20 5.73 -1.80
C LEU A 33 0.09 5.00 -2.21
N ASP A 34 0.86 4.49 -1.25
CA ASP A 34 2.12 3.77 -1.43
C ASP A 34 3.12 4.50 -2.34
N TRP A 35 2.94 4.38 -3.67
CA TRP A 35 3.86 4.83 -4.71
C TRP A 35 3.47 6.13 -5.39
N HIS A 36 2.34 6.71 -5.02
CA HIS A 36 1.75 7.85 -5.73
C HIS A 36 1.62 9.09 -4.85
N GLU A 37 1.90 10.24 -5.45
CA GLU A 37 1.42 11.50 -4.90
C GLU A 37 -0.09 11.65 -5.15
N THR A 38 -0.80 12.33 -4.22
CA THR A 38 -2.26 12.47 -4.31
C THR A 38 -2.72 13.03 -5.65
N GLY A 39 -2.05 14.09 -6.13
CA GLY A 39 -2.39 14.69 -7.43
C GLY A 39 -2.17 13.76 -8.61
N GLN A 40 -1.09 12.98 -8.61
CA GLN A 40 -0.80 12.00 -9.67
C GLN A 40 -1.83 10.86 -9.67
N TRP A 41 -2.22 10.39 -8.49
CA TRP A 41 -3.23 9.33 -8.35
C TRP A 41 -4.59 9.77 -8.86
N LEU A 42 -5.01 11.00 -8.54
CA LEU A 42 -6.26 11.61 -9.03
C LEU A 42 -6.25 11.81 -10.55
N ASP A 43 -5.16 12.37 -11.09
CA ASP A 43 -5.03 12.66 -12.52
C ASP A 43 -4.86 11.40 -13.38
N GLY A 44 -4.31 10.32 -12.79
CA GLY A 44 -4.07 9.04 -13.45
C GLY A 44 -5.32 8.17 -13.63
N GLY A 45 -6.45 8.52 -13.02
CA GLY A 45 -7.67 7.73 -13.07
C GLY A 45 -7.52 6.33 -12.46
N MET A 46 -6.61 6.18 -11.48
CA MET A 46 -6.20 4.90 -10.88
C MET A 46 -7.17 4.40 -9.81
N GLY A 47 -8.42 4.83 -9.88
CA GLY A 47 -9.45 4.46 -8.95
C GLY A 47 -10.67 5.36 -9.06
N GLN A 48 -11.67 5.09 -8.24
CA GLN A 48 -12.87 5.89 -8.19
C GLN A 48 -12.86 6.80 -6.96
N VAL A 49 -13.08 8.09 -7.16
CA VAL A 49 -13.20 9.05 -6.06
C VAL A 49 -14.61 9.63 -6.01
N LEU A 50 -15.21 9.57 -4.84
CA LEU A 50 -16.53 10.13 -4.54
C LEU A 50 -16.35 11.36 -3.64
N LEU A 51 -17.15 12.39 -3.92
CA LEU A 51 -17.13 13.69 -3.25
C LEU A 51 -18.48 13.93 -2.56
N ALA A 52 -18.45 14.38 -1.32
CA ALA A 52 -19.63 14.73 -0.54
C ALA A 52 -19.74 16.26 -0.41
N TRP A 53 -20.84 16.81 -0.89
CA TRP A 53 -21.10 18.24 -0.96
C TRP A 53 -22.28 18.65 -0.07
N ASN A 54 -22.12 19.77 0.59
CA ASN A 54 -23.21 20.53 1.20
C ASN A 54 -23.33 21.84 0.42
N ASP A 55 -24.36 21.97 -0.40
CA ASP A 55 -24.47 22.99 -1.46
C ASP A 55 -23.20 22.98 -2.35
N ASP A 56 -22.47 24.08 -2.42
CA ASP A 56 -21.24 24.23 -3.22
C ASP A 56 -19.96 23.95 -2.40
N LYS A 57 -20.08 23.50 -1.15
CA LYS A 57 -18.96 23.27 -0.26
C LYS A 57 -18.62 21.77 -0.18
N LEU A 58 -17.38 21.43 -0.53
CA LEU A 58 -16.86 20.07 -0.37
C LEU A 58 -16.68 19.76 1.11
N GLU A 59 -17.45 18.81 1.64
CA GLU A 59 -17.40 18.38 3.04
C GLU A 59 -16.54 17.13 3.27
N GLY A 60 -16.32 16.33 2.24
CA GLY A 60 -15.43 15.19 2.29
C GLY A 60 -15.31 14.45 0.98
N TYR A 61 -14.40 13.49 0.95
CA TYR A 61 -14.18 12.61 -0.19
C TYR A 61 -13.71 11.22 0.27
N ILE A 62 -13.96 10.21 -0.56
CA ILE A 62 -13.40 8.86 -0.43
C ILE A 62 -12.85 8.41 -1.77
N GLY A 63 -11.66 7.83 -1.76
CA GLY A 63 -10.99 7.29 -2.95
C GLY A 63 -10.76 5.80 -2.83
N LEU A 64 -11.26 5.05 -3.81
CA LEU A 64 -11.15 3.60 -3.92
C LEU A 64 -10.15 3.25 -5.01
N SER A 65 -9.29 2.25 -4.78
CA SER A 65 -8.42 1.71 -5.83
C SER A 65 -9.21 0.99 -6.92
N GLU A 66 -8.59 0.81 -8.10
CA GLU A 66 -9.08 -0.22 -9.02
C GLU A 66 -9.16 -1.59 -8.33
N PRO A 67 -10.19 -2.40 -8.65
CA PRO A 67 -10.36 -3.69 -8.01
C PRO A 67 -9.35 -4.72 -8.53
N ILE A 68 -8.81 -5.52 -7.63
CA ILE A 68 -8.00 -6.70 -7.94
C ILE A 68 -8.66 -7.92 -7.32
N ALA A 69 -9.02 -8.90 -8.13
CA ALA A 69 -9.65 -10.16 -7.68
C ALA A 69 -10.87 -9.96 -6.76
N GLY A 70 -11.69 -8.94 -7.03
CA GLY A 70 -12.88 -8.61 -6.24
C GLY A 70 -12.61 -7.83 -4.95
N TRP A 71 -11.41 -7.30 -4.76
CA TRP A 71 -11.02 -6.47 -3.64
C TRP A 71 -10.70 -5.05 -4.09
N SER A 72 -11.10 -4.05 -3.31
CA SER A 72 -10.72 -2.65 -3.49
C SER A 72 -10.26 -2.03 -2.17
N TRP A 73 -9.30 -1.13 -2.26
CA TRP A 73 -8.75 -0.39 -1.12
C TRP A 73 -9.39 0.98 -0.99
N ILE A 74 -9.72 1.38 0.22
CA ILE A 74 -9.86 2.81 0.52
C ILE A 74 -8.46 3.39 0.63
N ARG A 75 -8.06 4.15 -0.39
CA ARG A 75 -6.74 4.77 -0.50
C ARG A 75 -6.71 6.19 0.03
N LEU A 76 -7.84 6.88 -0.08
CA LEU A 76 -8.01 8.25 0.34
C LEU A 76 -9.33 8.42 1.09
N LEU A 77 -9.31 9.18 2.17
CA LEU A 77 -10.50 9.68 2.84
C LEU A 77 -10.16 11.02 3.47
N GLY A 78 -10.93 12.05 3.17
CA GLY A 78 -10.78 13.36 3.77
C GLY A 78 -12.11 13.92 4.18
N ILE A 79 -12.14 14.60 5.33
CA ILE A 79 -13.33 15.23 5.88
C ILE A 79 -12.96 16.64 6.31
N ARG A 80 -13.74 17.63 5.92
CA ARG A 80 -13.51 19.03 6.26
C ARG A 80 -13.62 19.26 7.77
N ASP A 81 -12.70 20.06 8.30
CA ASP A 81 -12.78 20.52 9.69
C ASP A 81 -14.05 21.34 9.93
N GLY A 82 -14.70 21.12 11.08
CA GLY A 82 -15.97 21.76 11.44
C GLY A 82 -17.23 21.02 10.98
N THR A 83 -17.12 19.98 10.17
CA THR A 83 -18.22 19.04 9.87
C THR A 83 -18.32 17.94 10.93
N MET A 84 -19.45 17.23 10.97
CA MET A 84 -19.61 16.01 11.77
C MET A 84 -19.01 14.81 11.03
N PRO A 85 -17.83 14.28 11.44
CA PRO A 85 -17.13 13.25 10.68
C PRO A 85 -17.97 11.99 10.46
N GLY A 86 -18.71 11.54 11.47
CA GLY A 86 -19.54 10.32 11.37
C GLY A 86 -20.63 10.41 10.30
N MET A 87 -21.20 11.59 10.06
CA MET A 87 -22.18 11.79 8.99
C MET A 87 -21.51 11.67 7.62
N VAL A 88 -20.37 12.34 7.42
CA VAL A 88 -19.66 12.35 6.13
C VAL A 88 -19.13 10.95 5.81
N VAL A 89 -18.52 10.26 6.79
CA VAL A 89 -18.06 8.87 6.61
C VAL A 89 -19.21 7.96 6.23
N ARG A 90 -20.37 8.09 6.89
CA ARG A 90 -21.53 7.27 6.59
C ARG A 90 -21.97 7.43 5.13
N GLU A 91 -22.22 8.66 4.69
CA GLU A 91 -22.72 8.95 3.33
C GLU A 91 -21.70 8.51 2.25
N LEU A 92 -20.40 8.75 2.48
CA LEU A 92 -19.34 8.34 1.56
C LEU A 92 -19.16 6.82 1.52
N CYS A 93 -19.20 6.14 2.66
CA CYS A 93 -19.11 4.67 2.70
C CYS A 93 -20.32 4.01 2.03
N GLU A 94 -21.55 4.49 2.29
CA GLU A 94 -22.76 3.96 1.63
C GLU A 94 -22.68 4.11 0.11
N ALA A 95 -22.22 5.26 -0.37
CA ALA A 95 -22.04 5.49 -1.81
C ALA A 95 -20.92 4.62 -2.40
N ALA A 96 -19.80 4.46 -1.68
CA ALA A 96 -18.69 3.59 -2.08
C ALA A 96 -19.12 2.12 -2.15
N GLU A 97 -19.85 1.63 -1.16
CA GLU A 97 -20.40 0.28 -1.12
C GLU A 97 -21.35 0.00 -2.29
N PHE A 98 -22.25 0.95 -2.57
CA PHE A 98 -23.16 0.84 -3.72
C PHE A 98 -22.36 0.71 -5.03
N ARG A 99 -21.34 1.56 -5.24
CA ARG A 99 -20.50 1.51 -6.44
C ARG A 99 -19.69 0.21 -6.54
N CYS A 100 -19.17 -0.27 -5.41
CA CYS A 100 -18.46 -1.54 -5.37
C CYS A 100 -19.37 -2.71 -5.73
N ALA A 101 -20.61 -2.73 -5.24
CA ALA A 101 -21.59 -3.76 -5.57
C ALA A 101 -21.93 -3.76 -7.07
N GLU A 102 -22.15 -2.57 -7.68
CA GLU A 102 -22.39 -2.44 -9.13
C GLU A 102 -21.23 -2.98 -9.98
N GLN A 103 -19.99 -2.93 -9.47
CA GLN A 103 -18.78 -3.39 -10.14
C GLN A 103 -18.42 -4.87 -9.81
N GLY A 104 -19.24 -5.56 -9.01
CA GLY A 104 -18.96 -6.93 -8.57
C GLY A 104 -17.78 -7.04 -7.59
N ILE A 105 -17.43 -5.94 -6.90
CA ILE A 105 -16.41 -5.96 -5.86
C ILE A 105 -17.01 -6.57 -4.61
N SER A 106 -16.36 -7.60 -4.07
CA SER A 106 -16.86 -8.36 -2.92
C SER A 106 -16.31 -7.88 -1.60
N ASN A 107 -15.17 -7.19 -1.60
CA ASN A 107 -14.49 -6.75 -0.38
C ASN A 107 -13.92 -5.35 -0.52
N ILE A 108 -14.13 -4.53 0.50
CA ILE A 108 -13.46 -3.25 0.68
C ILE A 108 -12.53 -3.35 1.89
N VAL A 109 -11.30 -2.88 1.74
CA VAL A 109 -10.30 -2.88 2.80
C VAL A 109 -9.71 -1.50 3.04
N ILE A 110 -9.24 -1.28 4.27
CA ILE A 110 -8.58 -0.04 4.69
C ILE A 110 -7.51 -0.36 5.74
N LEU A 111 -6.36 0.31 5.67
CA LEU A 111 -5.38 0.31 6.75
C LEU A 111 -5.73 1.37 7.80
N MET A 112 -5.72 0.99 9.06
CA MET A 112 -5.99 1.88 10.18
C MET A 112 -4.73 2.68 10.54
N THR A 113 -4.34 3.59 9.65
CA THR A 113 -3.12 4.41 9.81
C THR A 113 -3.29 5.61 10.73
N THR A 114 -4.52 5.89 11.18
CA THR A 114 -4.85 7.01 12.07
C THR A 114 -5.84 6.59 13.15
N ASN A 115 -5.71 7.14 14.35
CA ASN A 115 -6.47 6.72 15.52
C ASN A 115 -7.98 7.05 15.47
N TRP A 116 -8.43 7.89 14.55
CA TRP A 116 -9.84 8.26 14.45
C TRP A 116 -10.66 7.29 13.58
N LEU A 117 -10.03 6.59 12.64
CA LEU A 117 -10.70 5.69 11.69
C LEU A 117 -11.54 4.58 12.38
N PRO A 118 -11.00 3.83 13.36
CA PRO A 118 -11.72 2.69 13.92
C PRO A 118 -13.09 3.04 14.49
N ALA A 119 -13.25 4.24 15.09
CA ALA A 119 -14.51 4.67 15.67
C ALA A 119 -15.64 4.73 14.64
N TYR A 120 -15.35 5.24 13.44
CA TYR A 120 -16.35 5.41 12.38
C TYR A 120 -16.52 4.18 11.50
N PHE A 121 -15.45 3.45 11.22
CA PHE A 121 -15.49 2.30 10.33
C PHE A 121 -16.16 1.08 10.98
N ARG A 122 -16.02 0.90 12.30
CA ARG A 122 -16.75 -0.14 13.03
C ARG A 122 -18.25 0.00 12.89
N GLU A 123 -18.78 1.22 13.00
CA GLU A 123 -20.21 1.51 12.80
C GLU A 123 -20.69 1.24 11.37
N ARG A 124 -19.77 1.21 10.40
CA ARG A 124 -20.06 0.89 8.99
C ARG A 124 -19.91 -0.59 8.67
N GLY A 125 -19.68 -1.44 9.69
CA GLY A 125 -19.57 -2.90 9.52
C GLY A 125 -18.21 -3.37 9.03
N PHE A 126 -17.18 -2.50 9.09
CA PHE A 126 -15.81 -2.97 8.94
C PHE A 126 -15.34 -3.67 10.21
N SER A 127 -14.59 -4.73 10.04
CA SER A 127 -13.99 -5.48 11.14
C SER A 127 -12.52 -5.76 10.88
N HIS A 128 -11.77 -5.96 11.95
CA HIS A 128 -10.38 -6.36 11.89
C HIS A 128 -10.23 -7.66 11.06
N GLU A 129 -9.30 -7.66 10.14
CA GLU A 129 -8.96 -8.80 9.28
C GLU A 129 -7.60 -9.39 9.63
N GLU A 130 -6.56 -8.56 9.66
CA GLU A 130 -5.21 -8.96 10.02
C GLU A 130 -4.37 -7.76 10.50
N ASP A 131 -3.20 -8.06 11.09
CA ASP A 131 -2.22 -7.05 11.46
C ASP A 131 -1.02 -7.08 10.52
N LEU A 132 -0.56 -5.90 10.12
CA LEU A 132 0.76 -5.68 9.57
C LEU A 132 1.70 -5.30 10.70
N ILE A 133 2.71 -6.12 10.91
CA ILE A 133 3.79 -5.80 11.84
C ILE A 133 4.88 -5.01 11.13
N THR A 134 5.45 -4.05 11.84
CA THR A 134 6.62 -3.32 11.38
C THR A 134 7.88 -3.86 12.05
N MET A 135 8.87 -4.19 11.23
CA MET A 135 10.19 -4.62 11.70
C MET A 135 11.25 -3.60 11.28
N ALA A 136 12.22 -3.36 12.14
CA ALA A 136 13.32 -2.43 11.91
C ALA A 136 14.66 -3.13 12.06
N HIS A 137 15.67 -2.65 11.34
CA HIS A 137 17.06 -3.02 11.46
C HIS A 137 17.94 -1.78 11.60
N ILE A 138 18.54 -1.61 12.76
CA ILE A 138 19.43 -0.49 13.08
C ILE A 138 20.88 -0.95 12.99
N GLY A 139 21.78 -0.06 12.51
CA GLY A 139 23.22 -0.30 12.43
C GLY A 139 23.67 -1.24 11.30
N LEU A 140 22.73 -1.80 10.53
CA LEU A 140 22.93 -2.56 9.28
C LEU A 140 24.10 -3.57 9.33
N GLN A 141 24.12 -4.42 10.36
CA GLN A 141 25.04 -5.55 10.40
C GLN A 141 24.65 -6.56 9.32
N LEU A 142 25.65 -7.05 8.59
CA LEU A 142 25.44 -7.96 7.48
C LEU A 142 25.86 -9.38 7.88
N PRO A 143 24.96 -10.36 7.82
CA PRO A 143 25.37 -11.76 7.87
C PRO A 143 26.15 -12.12 6.60
N PRO A 144 26.88 -13.26 6.58
CA PRO A 144 27.55 -13.73 5.38
C PRO A 144 26.60 -13.81 4.18
N ALA A 145 27.10 -13.46 2.99
CA ALA A 145 26.33 -13.56 1.76
C ALA A 145 25.89 -15.02 1.51
N PRO A 146 24.61 -15.25 1.21
CA PRO A 146 24.13 -16.60 0.91
C PRO A 146 24.64 -17.05 -0.47
N THR A 147 25.06 -18.30 -0.58
CA THR A 147 25.35 -18.90 -1.88
C THR A 147 24.05 -19.26 -2.58
N VAL A 148 23.83 -18.73 -3.77
CA VAL A 148 22.66 -18.97 -4.62
C VAL A 148 23.08 -19.16 -6.08
N SER A 149 22.31 -19.92 -6.85
CA SER A 149 22.51 -20.07 -8.29
C SER A 149 21.94 -18.89 -9.10
N ALA A 150 21.00 -18.17 -8.54
CA ALA A 150 20.40 -17.01 -9.20
C ALA A 150 21.38 -15.84 -9.27
N ARG A 151 21.48 -15.19 -10.43
CA ARG A 151 22.20 -13.94 -10.61
C ARG A 151 21.35 -12.77 -10.12
N ILE A 152 21.90 -11.93 -9.24
CA ILE A 152 21.23 -10.71 -8.79
C ILE A 152 21.79 -9.51 -9.55
N ARG A 153 20.92 -8.70 -10.11
CA ARG A 153 21.28 -7.49 -10.82
C ARG A 153 20.27 -6.36 -10.57
N ARG A 154 20.63 -5.16 -10.89
CA ARG A 154 19.69 -4.04 -10.90
C ARG A 154 18.56 -4.32 -11.91
N ALA A 155 17.32 -4.05 -11.49
CA ALA A 155 16.16 -4.13 -12.38
C ALA A 155 16.20 -3.00 -13.44
N GLN A 156 15.67 -3.29 -14.62
CA GLN A 156 15.54 -2.39 -15.74
C GLN A 156 14.07 -2.31 -16.19
N GLU A 157 13.70 -1.31 -16.98
CA GLU A 157 12.32 -1.13 -17.44
C GLU A 157 11.71 -2.39 -18.09
N PRO A 158 12.44 -3.16 -18.92
CA PRO A 158 11.90 -4.42 -19.46
C PRO A 158 11.55 -5.49 -18.40
N ASP A 159 12.15 -5.42 -17.20
CA ASP A 159 11.85 -6.38 -16.12
C ASP A 159 10.49 -6.14 -15.47
N VAL A 160 9.92 -4.95 -15.61
CA VAL A 160 8.70 -4.54 -14.89
C VAL A 160 7.52 -5.48 -15.16
N ALA A 161 7.37 -5.96 -16.38
CA ALA A 161 6.32 -6.92 -16.73
C ALA A 161 6.51 -8.27 -16.02
N ALA A 162 7.75 -8.77 -15.95
CA ALA A 162 8.09 -9.98 -15.21
C ALA A 162 7.90 -9.79 -13.69
N MET A 163 8.30 -8.64 -13.15
CA MET A 163 8.06 -8.30 -11.74
C MET A 163 6.56 -8.30 -11.39
N ALA A 164 5.71 -7.72 -12.25
CA ALA A 164 4.26 -7.73 -12.07
C ALA A 164 3.68 -9.16 -12.12
N ALA A 165 4.18 -10.01 -13.04
CA ALA A 165 3.79 -11.41 -13.12
C ALA A 165 4.18 -12.20 -11.85
N ILE A 166 5.39 -11.99 -11.35
CA ILE A 166 5.87 -12.59 -10.10
C ILE A 166 5.02 -12.12 -8.92
N ASP A 167 4.67 -10.83 -8.87
CA ASP A 167 3.85 -10.25 -7.81
C ASP A 167 2.48 -10.93 -7.70
N ARG A 168 1.78 -11.06 -8.81
CA ARG A 168 0.47 -11.74 -8.88
C ARG A 168 0.50 -13.20 -8.44
N LEU A 169 1.64 -13.88 -8.61
CA LEU A 169 1.81 -15.27 -8.17
C LEU A 169 2.31 -15.39 -6.73
N ALA A 170 2.99 -14.38 -6.23
CA ALA A 170 3.61 -14.39 -4.91
C ALA A 170 2.70 -13.92 -3.79
N PHE A 171 1.73 -13.07 -4.10
CA PHE A 171 0.80 -12.47 -3.15
C PHE A 171 -0.64 -12.81 -3.50
N ASP A 172 -1.48 -12.93 -2.48
CA ASP A 172 -2.92 -13.02 -2.61
C ASP A 172 -3.57 -11.63 -2.52
N ALA A 173 -4.81 -11.50 -3.01
CA ALA A 173 -5.59 -10.28 -2.79
C ALA A 173 -5.84 -10.07 -1.27
N PRO A 174 -5.83 -8.83 -0.80
CA PRO A 174 -5.75 -7.57 -1.53
C PRO A 174 -4.30 -7.07 -1.79
N TRP A 175 -3.28 -7.88 -1.50
CA TRP A 175 -1.88 -7.45 -1.47
C TRP A 175 -1.17 -7.44 -2.82
N GLN A 176 -1.84 -7.87 -3.89
CA GLN A 176 -1.30 -7.79 -5.25
C GLN A 176 -1.19 -6.35 -5.73
N LEU A 177 -0.17 -6.06 -6.54
CA LEU A 177 -0.03 -4.78 -7.22
C LEU A 177 -0.65 -4.83 -8.62
N ALA A 178 -1.38 -3.78 -8.98
CA ALA A 178 -1.77 -3.56 -10.36
C ALA A 178 -0.54 -3.26 -11.24
N ASP A 179 -0.65 -3.47 -12.55
CA ASP A 179 0.48 -3.25 -13.47
C ASP A 179 0.97 -1.78 -13.47
N TYR A 180 0.05 -0.83 -13.30
CA TYR A 180 0.43 0.59 -13.19
C TYR A 180 1.09 0.90 -11.85
N ASP A 181 0.66 0.28 -10.74
CA ASP A 181 1.32 0.40 -9.43
C ASP A 181 2.74 -0.17 -9.47
N MET A 182 2.93 -1.33 -10.13
CA MET A 182 4.26 -1.90 -10.31
C MET A 182 5.19 -0.98 -11.11
N ARG A 183 4.69 -0.37 -12.19
CA ARG A 183 5.46 0.61 -12.96
C ARG A 183 5.83 1.84 -12.13
N GLN A 184 4.89 2.35 -11.36
CA GLN A 184 5.16 3.50 -10.50
C GLN A 184 6.09 3.14 -9.35
N ALA A 185 5.90 1.98 -8.71
CA ALA A 185 6.80 1.44 -7.69
C ALA A 185 8.24 1.32 -8.20
N PHE A 186 8.43 0.79 -9.41
CA PHE A 186 9.75 0.72 -10.05
C PHE A 186 10.37 2.11 -10.28
N ARG A 187 9.59 3.09 -10.74
CA ARG A 187 10.07 4.47 -11.02
C ARG A 187 10.44 5.22 -9.74
N THR A 188 9.70 5.02 -8.66
CA THR A 188 9.90 5.72 -7.38
C THR A 188 10.86 5.00 -6.45
N ALA A 189 11.15 3.72 -6.71
CA ALA A 189 12.09 2.95 -5.91
C ALA A 189 13.49 3.56 -5.92
N THR A 190 14.07 3.71 -4.74
CA THR A 190 15.47 4.13 -4.58
C THR A 190 16.43 3.00 -4.98
N SER A 191 16.01 1.74 -4.77
CA SER A 191 16.69 0.55 -5.24
C SER A 191 15.68 -0.47 -5.74
N ALA A 192 15.95 -1.02 -6.92
CA ALA A 192 15.20 -2.10 -7.55
C ALA A 192 16.16 -3.16 -8.05
N THR A 193 15.99 -4.40 -7.61
CA THR A 193 16.81 -5.54 -8.03
C THR A 193 15.95 -6.72 -8.44
N VAL A 194 16.44 -7.49 -9.40
CA VAL A 194 15.87 -8.78 -9.82
C VAL A 194 16.88 -9.90 -9.62
N ALA A 195 16.37 -11.07 -9.31
CA ALA A 195 17.12 -12.31 -9.38
C ALA A 195 16.72 -13.09 -10.63
N THR A 196 17.70 -13.52 -11.43
CA THR A 196 17.47 -14.26 -12.65
C THR A 196 18.05 -15.66 -12.59
N LEU A 197 17.38 -16.62 -13.21
CA LEU A 197 17.85 -17.96 -13.51
C LEU A 197 17.66 -18.18 -15.01
N ASP A 198 18.70 -18.63 -15.72
CA ASP A 198 18.65 -18.80 -17.16
C ASP A 198 18.10 -17.56 -17.89
N ASP A 199 18.55 -16.37 -17.44
CA ASP A 199 18.15 -15.03 -17.89
C ASP A 199 16.68 -14.64 -17.62
N GLU A 200 15.85 -15.51 -17.07
CA GLU A 200 14.48 -15.23 -16.65
C GLU A 200 14.42 -14.65 -15.23
N ALA A 201 13.63 -13.59 -15.04
CA ALA A 201 13.40 -13.03 -13.71
C ALA A 201 12.51 -13.95 -12.88
N VAL A 202 13.02 -14.37 -11.71
CA VAL A 202 12.32 -15.30 -10.79
C VAL A 202 12.03 -14.69 -9.42
N ALA A 203 12.57 -13.52 -9.14
CA ALA A 203 12.29 -12.77 -7.92
C ALA A 203 12.68 -11.30 -8.10
N TYR A 204 12.12 -10.43 -7.27
CA TYR A 204 12.47 -9.03 -7.26
C TYR A 204 12.39 -8.42 -5.86
N GLN A 205 13.03 -7.26 -5.71
CA GLN A 205 13.00 -6.41 -4.53
C GLN A 205 12.87 -4.96 -4.96
N LEU A 206 12.02 -4.21 -4.24
CA LEU A 206 11.89 -2.76 -4.33
C LEU A 206 12.08 -2.15 -2.94
N SER A 207 12.88 -1.10 -2.84
CA SER A 207 13.00 -0.31 -1.62
C SER A 207 12.89 1.17 -1.91
N THR A 208 12.39 1.90 -0.93
CA THR A 208 12.30 3.35 -0.91
C THR A 208 13.24 3.92 0.14
N ARG A 209 13.42 5.23 0.14
CA ARG A 209 14.26 5.94 1.09
C ARG A 209 13.63 7.26 1.45
N GLN A 210 13.64 7.57 2.73
CA GLN A 210 13.34 8.89 3.26
C GLN A 210 14.51 9.32 4.15
N GLU A 211 15.25 10.34 3.73
CA GLU A 211 16.48 10.78 4.40
C GLU A 211 17.49 9.64 4.57
N GLU A 212 17.81 9.25 5.81
CA GLU A 212 18.74 8.19 6.16
C GLU A 212 18.06 6.85 6.48
N ILE A 213 16.72 6.80 6.37
CA ILE A 213 15.92 5.61 6.64
C ILE A 213 15.48 4.99 5.32
N GLY A 214 15.78 3.71 5.13
CA GLY A 214 15.30 2.92 4.02
C GLY A 214 14.08 2.08 4.41
N HIS A 215 13.26 1.76 3.42
CA HIS A 215 12.12 0.86 3.60
C HIS A 215 12.14 -0.23 2.53
N LEU A 216 12.12 -1.51 2.96
CA LEU A 216 11.87 -2.62 2.06
C LEU A 216 10.38 -2.66 1.76
N ALA A 217 10.01 -2.08 0.65
CA ALA A 217 8.63 -1.92 0.27
C ALA A 217 8.05 -3.17 -0.40
N ARG A 218 8.89 -3.95 -1.11
CA ARG A 218 8.44 -5.18 -1.77
C ARG A 218 9.58 -6.19 -1.91
N LEU A 219 9.29 -7.45 -1.59
CA LEU A 219 10.20 -8.59 -1.82
C LEU A 219 9.34 -9.79 -2.23
N ALA A 220 9.52 -10.27 -3.44
CA ALA A 220 8.74 -11.39 -3.98
C ALA A 220 9.63 -12.42 -4.67
N VAL A 221 9.29 -13.70 -4.47
CA VAL A 221 9.91 -14.83 -5.17
C VAL A 221 8.82 -15.66 -5.81
N HIS A 222 8.96 -15.93 -7.10
CA HIS A 222 8.06 -16.80 -7.84
C HIS A 222 7.88 -18.14 -7.09
N PRO A 223 6.67 -18.66 -6.90
CA PRO A 223 6.39 -19.84 -6.07
C PRO A 223 7.26 -21.06 -6.41
N ALA A 224 7.49 -21.33 -7.70
CA ALA A 224 8.33 -22.45 -8.15
C ALA A 224 9.82 -22.32 -7.78
N HIS A 225 10.26 -21.13 -7.36
CA HIS A 225 11.65 -20.85 -7.02
C HIS A 225 11.86 -20.52 -5.54
N ARG A 226 10.85 -20.70 -4.70
CA ARG A 226 10.95 -20.54 -3.24
C ARG A 226 11.89 -21.59 -2.63
N ARG A 227 12.38 -21.32 -1.40
CA ARG A 227 13.30 -22.19 -0.63
C ARG A 227 14.69 -22.42 -1.26
N LYS A 228 15.06 -21.65 -2.27
CA LYS A 228 16.38 -21.63 -2.92
C LYS A 228 17.26 -20.47 -2.43
N ARG A 229 16.97 -19.87 -1.27
CA ARG A 229 17.69 -18.74 -0.65
C ARG A 229 17.68 -17.44 -1.48
N ILE A 230 16.87 -17.34 -2.54
CA ILE A 230 16.84 -16.17 -3.44
C ILE A 230 16.39 -14.90 -2.68
N ALA A 231 15.34 -15.00 -1.85
CA ALA A 231 14.91 -13.86 -1.01
C ALA A 231 16.04 -13.39 -0.08
N SER A 232 16.79 -14.33 0.52
CA SER A 232 17.95 -14.01 1.35
C SER A 232 19.02 -13.25 0.57
N ALA A 233 19.29 -13.63 -0.67
CA ALA A 233 20.29 -12.98 -1.50
C ALA A 233 19.87 -11.57 -1.93
N LEU A 234 18.59 -11.37 -2.29
CA LEU A 234 18.03 -10.04 -2.58
C LEU A 234 18.10 -9.13 -1.34
N LEU A 235 17.70 -9.64 -0.18
CA LEU A 235 17.77 -8.89 1.08
C LEU A 235 19.22 -8.55 1.44
N HIS A 236 20.15 -9.48 1.30
CA HIS A 236 21.57 -9.23 1.53
C HIS A 236 22.12 -8.12 0.60
N GLN A 237 21.77 -8.18 -0.69
CA GLN A 237 22.17 -7.17 -1.67
C GLN A 237 21.62 -5.80 -1.30
N MET A 238 20.34 -5.71 -0.91
CA MET A 238 19.70 -4.48 -0.47
C MET A 238 20.38 -3.90 0.77
N LEU A 239 20.63 -4.71 1.79
CA LEU A 239 21.35 -4.29 3.01
C LEU A 239 22.77 -3.79 2.68
N THR A 240 23.48 -4.48 1.79
CA THR A 240 24.83 -4.08 1.35
C THR A 240 24.80 -2.71 0.66
N GLU A 241 23.82 -2.50 -0.22
CA GLU A 241 23.63 -1.22 -0.92
C GLU A 241 23.23 -0.10 0.04
N SER A 242 22.34 -0.38 0.98
CA SER A 242 21.90 0.57 2.00
C SER A 242 23.06 1.02 2.89
N LYS A 243 23.91 0.09 3.30
CA LYS A 243 25.13 0.41 4.07
C LYS A 243 26.13 1.27 3.28
N ARG A 244 26.30 0.98 1.98
CA ARG A 244 27.14 1.82 1.09
C ARG A 244 26.60 3.24 0.90
N ARG A 245 25.27 3.42 1.05
CA ARG A 245 24.60 4.71 0.97
C ARG A 245 24.50 5.42 2.33
N ASN A 246 25.15 4.88 3.37
CA ASN A 246 25.13 5.41 4.74
C ASN A 246 23.73 5.51 5.34
N LEU A 247 22.81 4.58 4.99
CA LEU A 247 21.55 4.50 5.69
C LEU A 247 21.80 3.98 7.12
N THR A 248 21.09 4.55 8.09
CA THR A 248 21.24 4.22 9.52
C THR A 248 20.24 3.17 9.96
N GLU A 249 19.10 3.10 9.27
CA GLU A 249 18.00 2.21 9.59
C GLU A 249 17.33 1.69 8.32
N LEU A 250 16.79 0.47 8.42
CA LEU A 250 15.89 -0.11 7.44
C LEU A 250 14.62 -0.60 8.14
N SER A 251 13.48 -0.39 7.51
CA SER A 251 12.20 -0.92 7.96
C SER A 251 11.57 -1.84 6.91
N VAL A 252 10.65 -2.69 7.36
CA VAL A 252 9.81 -3.53 6.51
C VAL A 252 8.49 -3.80 7.21
N ASN A 253 7.42 -3.84 6.44
CA ASN A 253 6.11 -4.29 6.92
C ASN A 253 5.82 -5.68 6.37
N THR A 254 5.21 -6.53 7.19
CA THR A 254 4.74 -7.85 6.76
C THR A 254 3.51 -8.26 7.58
N GLN A 255 2.69 -9.14 7.04
CA GLN A 255 1.54 -9.67 7.77
C GLN A 255 2.00 -10.45 9.01
N LEU A 256 1.27 -10.32 10.12
CA LEU A 256 1.53 -11.05 11.36
C LEU A 256 1.53 -12.57 11.12
N GLY A 257 0.70 -13.06 10.21
CA GLY A 257 0.66 -14.48 9.81
C GLY A 257 1.80 -14.94 8.89
N ASN A 258 2.61 -14.03 8.35
CA ASN A 258 3.69 -14.37 7.40
C ASN A 258 4.99 -14.75 8.12
N TRP A 259 4.98 -15.87 8.84
CA TRP A 259 6.11 -16.38 9.62
C TRP A 259 7.37 -16.63 8.79
N GLN A 260 7.23 -16.93 7.50
CA GLN A 260 8.37 -17.19 6.62
C GLN A 260 9.18 -15.90 6.38
N SER A 261 8.49 -14.79 6.12
CA SER A 261 9.12 -13.48 5.94
C SER A 261 9.70 -12.97 7.26
N GLN A 262 8.98 -13.09 8.37
CA GLN A 262 9.47 -12.69 9.69
C GLN A 262 10.79 -13.40 10.03
N ARG A 263 10.85 -14.75 9.91
CA ARG A 263 12.07 -15.52 10.13
C ARG A 263 13.21 -15.15 9.19
N LEU A 264 12.90 -14.74 7.97
CA LEU A 264 13.91 -14.23 7.04
C LEU A 264 14.48 -12.92 7.58
N TYR A 265 13.63 -11.97 7.94
CA TYR A 265 14.03 -10.65 8.44
C TYR A 265 14.79 -10.75 9.77
N GLU A 266 14.32 -11.56 10.72
CA GLU A 266 15.01 -11.83 12.00
C GLU A 266 16.43 -12.36 11.81
N ARG A 267 16.65 -13.31 10.89
CA ARG A 267 17.98 -13.81 10.55
C ARG A 267 18.92 -12.73 10.00
N TYR A 268 18.36 -11.66 9.45
CA TYR A 268 19.11 -10.51 8.97
C TYR A 268 19.18 -9.37 9.98
N GLY A 269 18.76 -9.59 11.23
CA GLY A 269 18.87 -8.64 12.32
C GLY A 269 17.72 -7.66 12.43
N PHE A 270 16.63 -7.86 11.70
CA PHE A 270 15.40 -7.10 11.92
C PHE A 270 14.70 -7.57 13.18
N TYR A 271 14.09 -6.64 13.89
CA TYR A 271 13.25 -6.90 15.07
C TYR A 271 11.95 -6.13 14.98
N ARG A 272 10.87 -6.66 15.56
CA ARG A 272 9.57 -5.99 15.63
C ARG A 272 9.69 -4.74 16.51
N ASN A 273 9.28 -3.59 16.00
CA ASN A 273 9.40 -2.31 16.69
C ASN A 273 8.12 -1.85 17.40
N GLY A 274 7.02 -2.60 17.24
CA GLY A 274 5.73 -2.34 17.90
C GLY A 274 4.81 -1.36 17.17
N TYR A 275 5.18 -0.85 16.02
CA TYR A 275 4.33 0.00 15.18
C TYR A 275 3.52 -0.88 14.23
N ASP A 276 2.50 -1.54 14.76
CA ASP A 276 1.65 -2.41 13.96
C ASP A 276 0.47 -1.62 13.38
N ILE A 277 0.00 -2.04 12.21
CA ILE A 277 -1.09 -1.38 11.48
C ILE A 277 -2.17 -2.43 11.24
N GLU A 278 -3.38 -2.18 11.72
CA GLU A 278 -4.52 -3.05 11.48
C GLU A 278 -5.05 -2.88 10.05
N LEU A 279 -5.30 -3.99 9.36
CA LEU A 279 -6.12 -4.06 8.16
C LEU A 279 -7.56 -4.38 8.57
N TRP A 280 -8.49 -3.54 8.18
CA TRP A 280 -9.91 -3.78 8.37
C TRP A 280 -10.60 -4.05 7.03
N ARG A 281 -11.57 -4.94 7.06
CA ARG A 281 -12.33 -5.37 5.90
C ARG A 281 -13.83 -5.20 6.11
N LYS A 282 -14.52 -4.89 5.02
CA LYS A 282 -15.97 -5.05 4.90
C LYS A 282 -16.29 -5.90 3.67
N GLN A 283 -17.08 -6.93 3.87
CA GLN A 283 -17.65 -7.72 2.78
C GLN A 283 -18.88 -6.99 2.21
N ILE A 284 -18.91 -6.84 0.90
CA ILE A 284 -20.02 -6.24 0.13
C ILE A 284 -20.97 -7.37 -0.29
N ARG A 285 -22.24 -7.14 -0.08
CA ARG A 285 -23.32 -8.12 -0.39
C ARG A 285 -24.08 -7.70 -1.64
#